data_2cb80853cb432c4fb3b66ad445f3980c
#
_entry.id   2cb80853cb432c4fb3b66ad445f3980c
#
_cell.length_a   1.000
_cell.length_b   1.000
_cell.length_c   1.000
_cell.angle_alpha   90.00
_cell.angle_beta   90.00
_cell.angle_gamma   90.00
#
_symmetry.space_group_name_H-M   'P 1'
#
loop_
_entity.id
_entity.type
_entity.pdbx_description
1 polymer ?
#
loop_
_entity_poly.entity_id
_entity_poly.type
_entity_poly.pdbx_seq_one_letter_code
_entity_poly.pdbx_strand_id
1 'polypeptide(L)'
;MVIGRRIAQRKTSLSSHKLFLVFIGVGVFCFGFVLVAYRSSLEQRISYKNLPPVEVAANTTFNSESNAFINPLSEYATKSDSSSSSIKWFRKPNPLLSDWPELENRNQIHLLLEKLNYTRGVEIGVQRGVLAQKTLRKWKSCKHYALVDLWGAEDGYVEPGDVQDTNEMKNSYLKEAKGRLRKYKRITDWYVMRSTDAAKKFQDNYFDYIYVDARHDYCAVTEDIAYYWPKLRPGGVMAGHDFVTAKEAMDALGPQQDWSKCEDGTINARAVRGAVEDFATKHSLRIKVTKEPFPTWLIQKPYADIE
;
A
#
# COMPACT_ATOMS: atom_id res chain seq x y z
N MET A 1 -53.62 12.54 -60.93
CA MET A 1 -54.26 13.83 -61.10
C MET A 1 -54.23 14.56 -59.80
N VAL A 2 -53.65 15.72 -59.85
CA VAL A 2 -53.75 16.83 -58.88
C VAL A 2 -52.91 16.66 -57.59
N ILE A 3 -51.75 17.27 -57.56
CA ILE A 3 -51.29 18.59 -57.07
C ILE A 3 -51.55 18.71 -55.56
N GLY A 4 -50.63 18.87 -54.70
CA GLY A 4 -49.48 19.76 -54.56
C GLY A 4 -49.62 20.59 -53.28
N ARG A 5 -48.64 20.68 -52.48
CA ARG A 5 -47.96 21.89 -51.99
C ARG A 5 -47.18 21.65 -50.74
N ARG A 6 -45.91 21.97 -50.81
CA ARG A 6 -44.98 22.23 -49.68
C ARG A 6 -45.44 23.47 -48.96
N ILE A 7 -45.31 23.44 -47.60
CA ILE A 7 -44.99 24.67 -46.84
C ILE A 7 -43.97 24.28 -45.80
N ALA A 8 -42.84 24.97 -45.86
CA ALA A 8 -41.79 24.97 -44.87
C ALA A 8 -42.10 26.03 -43.81
N GLN A 9 -41.85 25.75 -42.54
CA GLN A 9 -41.54 26.80 -41.58
C GLN A 9 -40.71 26.24 -40.39
N ARG A 10 -39.57 26.77 -40.29
CA ARG A 10 -38.79 27.43 -39.23
C ARG A 10 -38.70 26.79 -37.87
N LYS A 11 -37.43 26.61 -37.53
CA LYS A 11 -36.88 26.39 -36.20
C LYS A 11 -37.28 27.49 -35.22
N THR A 12 -37.64 27.09 -34.00
CA THR A 12 -37.32 27.85 -32.77
C THR A 12 -37.00 26.87 -31.66
N SER A 13 -35.86 27.11 -31.05
CA SER A 13 -35.37 26.42 -29.87
C SER A 13 -36.22 26.79 -28.66
N LEU A 14 -36.58 25.83 -27.81
CA LEU A 14 -36.70 26.08 -26.38
C LEU A 14 -36.46 24.79 -25.61
N SER A 15 -35.53 24.88 -24.72
CA SER A 15 -35.21 23.97 -23.64
C SER A 15 -36.46 23.65 -22.79
N SER A 16 -36.74 22.38 -22.54
CA SER A 16 -37.53 22.02 -21.36
C SER A 16 -37.16 20.60 -20.90
N HIS A 17 -36.60 20.58 -19.73
CA HIS A 17 -36.38 19.38 -18.94
C HIS A 17 -37.73 18.68 -18.71
N LYS A 18 -37.93 17.51 -19.26
CA LYS A 18 -39.00 16.63 -18.84
C LYS A 18 -38.51 15.64 -17.80
N LEU A 19 -38.89 15.92 -16.56
CA LEU A 19 -38.83 15.02 -15.45
C LEU A 19 -39.83 13.89 -15.68
N PHE A 20 -39.35 12.68 -15.94
CA PHE A 20 -40.20 11.48 -15.95
C PHE A 20 -40.23 10.90 -14.54
N LEU A 21 -41.30 11.16 -13.81
CA LEU A 21 -41.65 10.43 -12.59
C LEU A 21 -42.33 9.10 -13.00
N VAL A 22 -41.61 8.01 -12.85
CA VAL A 22 -42.20 6.66 -12.88
C VAL A 22 -42.37 6.22 -11.43
N PHE A 23 -43.59 6.18 -10.98
CA PHE A 23 -43.97 5.54 -9.74
C PHE A 23 -44.01 4.04 -9.96
N ILE A 24 -43.06 3.30 -9.35
CA ILE A 24 -43.23 1.88 -9.06
C ILE A 24 -43.01 1.74 -7.55
N GLY A 25 -44.10 1.40 -6.87
CA GLY A 25 -44.10 1.09 -5.46
C GLY A 25 -43.33 -0.18 -5.13
N VAL A 26 -42.89 -0.26 -3.87
CA VAL A 26 -42.18 -1.30 -3.14
C VAL A 26 -40.68 -1.06 -3.03
N GLY A 27 -40.27 -0.64 -1.83
CA GLY A 27 -38.87 -0.72 -1.40
C GLY A 27 -38.26 0.51 -0.71
N VAL A 28 -38.83 0.93 0.42
CA VAL A 28 -38.32 2.07 1.23
C VAL A 28 -37.05 1.71 2.02
N PHE A 29 -36.24 0.74 1.59
CA PHE A 29 -35.05 0.32 2.37
C PHE A 29 -33.70 0.50 1.69
N CYS A 30 -33.61 0.91 0.43
CA CYS A 30 -32.30 0.98 -0.27
C CYS A 30 -31.69 2.38 -0.40
N PHE A 31 -32.41 3.46 -0.12
CA PHE A 31 -31.88 4.83 -0.29
C PHE A 31 -31.11 5.38 0.90
N GLY A 32 -31.27 4.80 2.09
CA GLY A 32 -30.54 5.23 3.29
C GLY A 32 -29.05 4.88 3.26
N PHE A 33 -28.68 3.74 2.72
CA PHE A 33 -27.31 3.23 2.75
C PHE A 33 -26.37 3.91 1.74
N VAL A 34 -26.83 4.30 0.58
CA VAL A 34 -25.97 4.96 -0.44
C VAL A 34 -25.66 6.41 -0.04
N LEU A 35 -26.58 7.10 0.64
CA LEU A 35 -26.35 8.46 1.14
C LEU A 35 -25.43 8.48 2.35
N VAL A 36 -25.47 7.46 3.23
CA VAL A 36 -24.56 7.35 4.38
C VAL A 36 -23.13 7.05 3.93
N ALA A 37 -22.95 6.16 2.94
CA ALA A 37 -21.62 5.87 2.38
C ALA A 37 -21.01 7.07 1.63
N TYR A 38 -21.83 7.88 0.95
CA TYR A 38 -21.34 9.10 0.29
C TYR A 38 -21.04 10.24 1.26
N ARG A 39 -21.79 10.32 2.36
CA ARG A 39 -21.58 11.31 3.42
C ARG A 39 -20.33 10.98 4.25
N SER A 40 -20.09 9.70 4.56
CA SER A 40 -18.87 9.27 5.27
C SER A 40 -17.59 9.58 4.47
N SER A 41 -17.62 9.42 3.14
CA SER A 41 -16.48 9.75 2.28
C SER A 41 -16.21 11.28 2.20
N LEU A 42 -17.24 12.13 2.37
CA LEU A 42 -17.07 13.57 2.34
C LEU A 42 -16.66 14.12 3.72
N GLU A 43 -17.20 13.56 4.79
CA GLU A 43 -16.85 13.94 6.18
C GLU A 43 -15.42 13.47 6.52
N GLN A 44 -14.95 12.31 6.03
CA GLN A 44 -13.56 11.91 6.13
C GLN A 44 -12.60 12.94 5.50
N ARG A 45 -12.95 13.56 4.37
CA ARG A 45 -12.13 14.62 3.75
C ARG A 45 -12.04 15.90 4.57
N ILE A 46 -12.99 16.16 5.46
CA ILE A 46 -13.04 17.38 6.27
C ILE A 46 -12.32 17.19 7.61
N SER A 47 -12.36 15.98 8.18
CA SER A 47 -11.74 15.67 9.48
C SER A 47 -10.21 15.73 9.46
N TYR A 48 -9.58 15.41 8.32
CA TYR A 48 -8.10 15.37 8.20
C TYR A 48 -7.40 16.74 8.26
N LYS A 49 -8.12 17.84 8.21
CA LYS A 49 -7.51 19.18 8.22
C LYS A 49 -7.05 19.66 9.60
N ASN A 50 -7.42 18.97 10.67
CA ASN A 50 -7.21 19.43 12.05
C ASN A 50 -6.33 18.52 12.92
N LEU A 51 -5.60 17.55 12.36
CA LEU A 51 -4.66 16.76 13.13
C LEU A 51 -3.32 17.49 13.27
N PRO A 52 -2.78 17.59 14.49
CA PRO A 52 -1.49 18.23 14.70
C PRO A 52 -0.34 17.40 14.09
N PRO A 53 0.77 18.02 13.70
CA PRO A 53 1.95 17.30 13.23
C PRO A 53 2.47 16.39 14.34
N VAL A 54 2.85 15.16 13.97
CA VAL A 54 3.43 14.18 14.89
C VAL A 54 4.89 14.58 15.17
N GLU A 55 5.16 15.10 16.35
CA GLU A 55 6.52 15.24 16.87
C GLU A 55 7.04 13.88 17.33
N VAL A 56 8.07 13.37 16.67
CA VAL A 56 8.80 12.18 17.11
C VAL A 56 9.76 12.59 18.22
N ALA A 57 9.35 12.40 19.47
CA ALA A 57 10.25 12.57 20.62
C ALA A 57 11.29 11.43 20.64
N ALA A 58 12.55 11.78 20.39
CA ALA A 58 13.67 10.91 20.65
C ALA A 58 13.97 10.99 22.15
N ASN A 59 13.57 10.00 22.93
CA ASN A 59 14.15 9.53 24.19
C ASN A 59 13.11 8.82 25.05
N THR A 60 13.14 7.50 25.05
CA THR A 60 12.69 6.69 26.18
C THR A 60 13.65 5.52 26.39
N THR A 61 14.31 5.55 27.53
CA THR A 61 15.13 4.45 28.06
C THR A 61 14.20 3.30 28.45
N PHE A 62 14.41 2.13 27.88
CA PHE A 62 13.63 0.94 28.16
C PHE A 62 14.37 0.01 29.14
N ASN A 63 13.69 -0.40 30.20
CA ASN A 63 14.11 -1.50 31.08
C ASN A 63 13.74 -2.84 30.42
N SER A 64 14.73 -3.74 30.43
CA SER A 64 14.62 -5.09 29.90
C SER A 64 13.92 -6.02 30.90
N GLU A 65 12.76 -6.57 30.53
CA GLU A 65 12.30 -7.84 31.04
C GLU A 65 11.99 -8.79 29.88
N SER A 66 12.57 -9.98 30.01
CA SER A 66 12.67 -11.02 29.02
C SER A 66 11.35 -11.74 28.79
N ASN A 67 10.82 -11.74 27.56
CA ASN A 67 9.94 -12.79 27.07
C ASN A 67 10.58 -13.42 25.82
N ALA A 68 10.86 -14.72 25.93
CA ALA A 68 11.46 -15.51 24.87
C ALA A 68 10.46 -15.77 23.76
N PHE A 69 10.51 -14.95 22.71
CA PHE A 69 9.88 -15.26 21.43
C PHE A 69 10.80 -16.18 20.63
N ILE A 70 10.29 -17.32 20.19
CA ILE A 70 10.96 -18.20 19.24
C ILE A 70 11.13 -17.43 17.94
N ASN A 71 12.39 -17.17 17.59
CA ASN A 71 12.78 -16.30 16.49
C ASN A 71 12.73 -17.08 15.16
N PRO A 72 11.81 -16.78 14.20
CA PRO A 72 11.81 -17.45 12.89
C PRO A 72 13.08 -17.21 12.06
N LEU A 73 13.92 -16.26 12.49
CA LEU A 73 15.17 -15.90 11.80
C LEU A 73 16.33 -16.91 12.04
N SER A 74 16.21 -17.85 13.02
CA SER A 74 17.29 -18.79 13.31
C SER A 74 17.42 -19.93 12.29
N GLU A 75 16.38 -20.22 11.52
CA GLU A 75 16.40 -21.30 10.51
C GLU A 75 16.99 -20.89 9.15
N TYR A 76 17.10 -19.59 8.88
CA TYR A 76 17.64 -19.11 7.59
C TYR A 76 19.16 -18.86 7.58
N ALA A 77 19.83 -19.01 8.72
CA ALA A 77 21.27 -18.67 8.85
C ALA A 77 22.25 -19.77 8.42
N THR A 78 21.80 -20.96 7.99
CA THR A 78 22.70 -22.10 7.74
C THR A 78 22.53 -22.76 6.38
N LYS A 79 22.56 -22.01 5.29
CA LYS A 79 22.92 -22.56 3.95
C LYS A 79 23.57 -21.45 3.12
N SER A 80 24.86 -21.27 3.33
CA SER A 80 25.73 -20.55 2.40
C SER A 80 26.29 -21.57 1.38
N ASP A 81 25.67 -21.66 0.21
CA ASP A 81 26.30 -22.27 -0.93
C ASP A 81 27.35 -21.33 -1.51
N SER A 82 28.59 -21.72 -1.39
CA SER A 82 29.78 -21.07 -1.92
C SER A 82 29.93 -21.28 -3.41
N SER A 83 29.24 -20.49 -4.24
CA SER A 83 29.65 -20.27 -5.65
C SER A 83 29.27 -18.84 -6.05
N SER A 84 30.06 -17.89 -5.59
CA SER A 84 29.91 -16.48 -5.92
C SER A 84 30.82 -16.12 -7.08
N SER A 85 30.25 -16.01 -8.28
CA SER A 85 30.87 -15.21 -9.33
C SER A 85 30.73 -13.74 -8.92
N SER A 86 31.84 -13.10 -8.60
CA SER A 86 31.93 -11.70 -8.16
C SER A 86 31.50 -10.76 -9.29
N ILE A 87 30.22 -10.38 -9.31
CA ILE A 87 29.72 -9.29 -10.16
C ILE A 87 30.07 -7.98 -9.46
N LYS A 88 31.12 -7.30 -9.94
CA LYS A 88 31.48 -5.94 -9.49
C LYS A 88 30.41 -4.95 -9.97
N TRP A 89 29.54 -4.54 -9.06
CA TRP A 89 28.60 -3.45 -9.30
C TRP A 89 29.26 -2.11 -9.00
N PHE A 90 29.88 -1.46 -10.00
CA PHE A 90 30.30 -0.06 -9.87
C PHE A 90 29.07 0.85 -10.02
N ARG A 91 28.40 1.14 -8.92
CA ARG A 91 27.44 2.24 -8.86
C ARG A 91 27.97 3.32 -7.93
N LYS A 92 27.81 4.60 -8.33
CA LYS A 92 28.06 5.75 -7.44
C LYS A 92 27.30 5.53 -6.13
N PRO A 93 27.87 5.88 -4.96
CA PRO A 93 27.14 5.83 -3.71
C PRO A 93 25.83 6.60 -3.86
N ASN A 94 24.73 6.01 -3.43
CA ASN A 94 23.45 6.70 -3.42
C ASN A 94 23.48 7.87 -2.44
N PRO A 95 22.71 8.93 -2.72
CA PRO A 95 22.59 10.04 -1.79
C PRO A 95 22.20 9.54 -0.40
N LEU A 96 22.77 10.15 0.63
CA LEU A 96 22.38 9.92 2.01
C LEU A 96 20.89 10.24 2.16
N LEU A 97 20.23 9.66 3.18
CA LEU A 97 18.83 9.97 3.51
C LEU A 97 18.54 11.49 3.61
N SER A 98 19.56 12.30 3.96
CA SER A 98 19.49 13.76 3.96
C SER A 98 19.21 14.38 2.60
N ASP A 99 19.60 13.70 1.51
CA ASP A 99 19.51 14.22 0.14
C ASP A 99 18.23 13.77 -0.57
N TRP A 100 17.38 13.01 0.13
CA TRP A 100 16.11 12.58 -0.43
C TRP A 100 15.14 13.75 -0.56
N PRO A 101 14.29 13.76 -1.60
CA PRO A 101 13.26 14.77 -1.69
C PRO A 101 12.31 14.67 -0.50
N GLU A 102 11.83 15.81 -0.01
CA GLU A 102 10.70 15.85 0.90
C GLU A 102 9.46 15.31 0.19
N LEU A 103 8.80 14.34 0.81
CA LEU A 103 7.58 13.73 0.27
C LEU A 103 6.39 14.11 1.14
N GLU A 104 5.41 14.78 0.54
CA GLU A 104 4.18 15.15 1.23
C GLU A 104 3.26 13.93 1.42
N ASN A 105 3.28 13.00 0.47
CA ASN A 105 2.43 11.81 0.50
C ASN A 105 2.97 10.71 -0.44
N ARG A 106 2.43 9.49 -0.29
CA ARG A 106 2.81 8.30 -1.07
C ARG A 106 2.73 8.47 -2.60
N ASN A 107 1.88 9.36 -3.11
CA ASN A 107 1.79 9.58 -4.56
C ASN A 107 3.03 10.27 -5.16
N GLN A 108 3.94 10.78 -4.30
CA GLN A 108 5.19 11.42 -4.69
C GLN A 108 6.41 10.50 -4.63
N ILE A 109 6.23 9.25 -4.20
CA ILE A 109 7.34 8.29 -4.04
C ILE A 109 8.15 8.10 -5.35
N HIS A 110 7.50 8.24 -6.49
CA HIS A 110 8.14 8.20 -7.80
C HIS A 110 9.28 9.23 -7.95
N LEU A 111 9.24 10.36 -7.24
CA LEU A 111 10.31 11.36 -7.25
C LEU A 111 11.61 10.78 -6.69
N LEU A 112 11.50 9.98 -5.62
CA LEU A 112 12.62 9.26 -5.05
C LEU A 112 13.11 8.16 -5.98
N LEU A 113 12.20 7.35 -6.53
CA LEU A 113 12.54 6.22 -7.40
C LEU A 113 13.26 6.68 -8.67
N GLU A 114 12.82 7.78 -9.30
CA GLU A 114 13.48 8.39 -10.45
C GLU A 114 14.84 8.99 -10.06
N LYS A 115 14.92 9.74 -8.94
CA LYS A 115 16.17 10.32 -8.46
C LYS A 115 17.24 9.25 -8.21
N LEU A 116 16.84 8.11 -7.68
CA LEU A 116 17.72 6.98 -7.38
C LEU A 116 17.95 6.06 -8.60
N ASN A 117 17.31 6.37 -9.73
CA ASN A 117 17.36 5.57 -10.95
C ASN A 117 17.03 4.08 -10.69
N TYR A 118 16.01 3.84 -9.87
CA TYR A 118 15.52 2.51 -9.56
C TYR A 118 14.73 1.94 -10.73
N THR A 119 14.75 0.61 -10.87
CA THR A 119 14.17 -0.05 -12.05
C THR A 119 13.27 -1.24 -11.71
N ARG A 120 13.35 -1.76 -10.48
CA ARG A 120 12.61 -2.96 -10.05
C ARG A 120 11.92 -2.71 -8.72
N GLY A 121 10.63 -2.96 -8.69
CA GLY A 121 9.86 -2.81 -7.45
C GLY A 121 8.86 -3.91 -7.23
N VAL A 122 8.31 -3.95 -6.02
CA VAL A 122 7.18 -4.80 -5.63
C VAL A 122 6.23 -3.99 -4.74
N GLU A 123 4.93 -4.19 -4.94
CA GLU A 123 3.84 -3.67 -4.10
C GLU A 123 3.11 -4.87 -3.47
N ILE A 124 3.03 -4.87 -2.15
CA ILE A 124 2.40 -5.88 -1.32
C ILE A 124 1.13 -5.24 -0.75
N GLY A 125 -0.04 -5.79 -1.10
CA GLY A 125 -1.32 -5.14 -0.85
C GLY A 125 -1.68 -4.15 -1.97
N VAL A 126 -2.06 -4.67 -3.12
CA VAL A 126 -2.34 -3.88 -4.34
C VAL A 126 -3.78 -3.43 -4.42
N GLN A 127 -4.69 -4.22 -3.87
CA GLN A 127 -6.14 -4.05 -3.88
C GLN A 127 -6.67 -3.73 -5.31
N ARG A 128 -7.08 -2.50 -5.55
CA ARG A 128 -7.61 -2.03 -6.84
C ARG A 128 -6.54 -1.48 -7.79
N GLY A 129 -5.25 -1.54 -7.43
CA GLY A 129 -4.12 -1.09 -8.24
C GLY A 129 -4.03 0.43 -8.43
N VAL A 130 -4.60 1.20 -7.52
CA VAL A 130 -4.62 2.67 -7.62
C VAL A 130 -3.22 3.26 -7.40
N LEU A 131 -2.49 2.79 -6.37
CA LEU A 131 -1.14 3.26 -6.08
C LEU A 131 -0.18 2.80 -7.17
N ALA A 132 -0.21 1.51 -7.54
CA ALA A 132 0.59 0.98 -8.65
C ALA A 132 0.42 1.80 -9.93
N GLN A 133 -0.82 2.15 -10.30
CA GLN A 133 -1.08 2.97 -11.48
C GLN A 133 -0.47 4.37 -11.37
N LYS A 134 -0.62 5.03 -10.22
CA LYS A 134 -0.07 6.38 -9.99
C LYS A 134 1.45 6.36 -10.02
N THR A 135 2.07 5.36 -9.39
CA THR A 135 3.50 5.16 -9.33
C THR A 135 4.07 4.90 -10.73
N LEU A 136 3.58 3.87 -11.44
CA LEU A 136 4.07 3.49 -12.77
C LEU A 136 3.81 4.55 -13.84
N ARG A 137 2.78 5.38 -13.68
CA ARG A 137 2.55 6.49 -14.59
C ARG A 137 3.70 7.49 -14.58
N LYS A 138 4.38 7.66 -13.47
CA LYS A 138 5.41 8.67 -13.24
C LYS A 138 6.82 8.07 -13.13
N TRP A 139 6.94 6.83 -12.66
CA TRP A 139 8.21 6.11 -12.56
C TRP A 139 8.62 5.54 -13.93
N LYS A 140 9.33 6.34 -14.74
CA LYS A 140 9.67 6.03 -16.13
C LYS A 140 10.84 5.05 -16.26
N SER A 141 11.74 5.04 -15.28
CA SER A 141 12.87 4.11 -15.23
C SER A 141 12.47 2.68 -14.86
N CYS A 142 11.21 2.44 -14.42
CA CYS A 142 10.72 1.11 -14.03
C CYS A 142 10.77 0.11 -15.19
N LYS A 143 11.42 -1.03 -14.95
CA LYS A 143 11.53 -2.16 -15.91
C LYS A 143 10.78 -3.40 -15.43
N HIS A 144 10.56 -3.53 -14.12
CA HIS A 144 9.82 -4.64 -13.53
C HIS A 144 9.10 -4.18 -12.26
N TYR A 145 7.83 -4.52 -12.14
CA TYR A 145 7.02 -4.23 -10.96
C TYR A 145 6.15 -5.44 -10.62
N ALA A 146 6.48 -6.12 -9.52
CA ALA A 146 5.70 -7.23 -8.99
C ALA A 146 4.49 -6.69 -8.21
N LEU A 147 3.35 -7.31 -8.40
CA LEU A 147 2.07 -6.97 -7.78
C LEU A 147 1.60 -8.17 -6.96
N VAL A 148 1.68 -8.05 -5.65
CA VAL A 148 1.39 -9.12 -4.70
C VAL A 148 0.15 -8.77 -3.90
N ASP A 149 -0.89 -9.60 -4.00
CA ASP A 149 -2.09 -9.47 -3.21
C ASP A 149 -2.85 -10.80 -3.22
N LEU A 150 -3.61 -11.06 -2.19
CA LEU A 150 -4.39 -12.29 -2.11
C LEU A 150 -5.61 -12.24 -3.04
N TRP A 151 -6.25 -11.07 -3.19
CA TRP A 151 -7.49 -10.84 -3.96
C TRP A 151 -8.58 -11.90 -3.74
N GLY A 152 -8.56 -12.56 -2.59
CA GLY A 152 -9.51 -13.58 -2.21
C GLY A 152 -9.75 -13.55 -0.71
N ALA A 153 -10.81 -14.22 -0.26
CA ALA A 153 -10.92 -14.50 1.15
C ALA A 153 -9.95 -15.64 1.48
N GLU A 154 -9.22 -15.49 2.56
CA GLU A 154 -8.67 -16.63 3.25
C GLU A 154 -9.73 -17.21 4.15
N ASP A 155 -9.83 -18.54 4.16
CA ASP A 155 -10.69 -19.22 5.10
C ASP A 155 -10.21 -18.92 6.54
N GLY A 156 -11.03 -18.15 7.27
CA GLY A 156 -10.87 -17.91 8.70
C GLY A 156 -10.23 -16.60 9.13
N TYR A 157 -9.61 -15.80 8.26
CA TYR A 157 -9.11 -14.49 8.62
C TYR A 157 -9.84 -13.35 7.88
N VAL A 158 -10.34 -12.42 8.66
CA VAL A 158 -10.91 -11.16 8.17
C VAL A 158 -10.17 -10.01 8.85
N GLU A 159 -9.48 -9.21 8.09
CA GLU A 159 -8.83 -8.02 8.63
C GLU A 159 -9.87 -7.05 9.22
N PRO A 160 -9.63 -6.47 10.41
CA PRO A 160 -10.48 -5.42 10.93
C PRO A 160 -10.67 -4.29 9.91
N GLY A 161 -11.92 -4.00 9.57
CA GLY A 161 -12.28 -3.04 8.52
C GLY A 161 -12.60 -3.63 7.14
N ASP A 162 -12.10 -4.81 6.83
CA ASP A 162 -12.42 -5.56 5.59
C ASP A 162 -13.63 -6.50 5.74
N VAL A 163 -14.27 -6.47 6.92
CA VAL A 163 -15.39 -7.37 7.27
C VAL A 163 -16.55 -7.34 6.27
N GLN A 164 -16.64 -6.28 5.47
CA GLN A 164 -17.70 -6.13 4.46
C GLN A 164 -17.26 -6.56 3.05
N ASP A 165 -15.97 -6.83 2.83
CA ASP A 165 -15.48 -7.21 1.51
C ASP A 165 -15.71 -8.69 1.25
N THR A 166 -16.72 -9.00 0.44
CA THR A 166 -17.02 -10.37 -0.01
C THR A 166 -15.95 -10.84 -1.01
N ASN A 167 -15.92 -12.16 -1.25
CA ASN A 167 -15.06 -12.75 -2.28
C ASN A 167 -15.33 -12.16 -3.67
N GLU A 168 -16.61 -11.88 -3.98
CA GLU A 168 -16.98 -11.22 -5.24
C GLU A 168 -16.40 -9.82 -5.34
N MET A 169 -16.39 -9.05 -4.24
CA MET A 169 -15.81 -7.73 -4.20
C MET A 169 -14.29 -7.81 -4.38
N LYS A 170 -13.60 -8.68 -3.65
CA LYS A 170 -12.15 -8.89 -3.77
C LYS A 170 -11.76 -9.34 -5.18
N ASN A 171 -12.52 -10.24 -5.79
CA ASN A 171 -12.35 -10.61 -7.20
C ASN A 171 -12.59 -9.44 -8.17
N SER A 172 -13.54 -8.55 -7.86
CA SER A 172 -13.76 -7.33 -8.66
C SER A 172 -12.56 -6.39 -8.59
N TYR A 173 -11.87 -6.29 -7.43
CA TYR A 173 -10.66 -5.48 -7.26
C TYR A 173 -9.51 -5.97 -8.13
N LEU A 174 -9.30 -7.28 -8.23
CA LEU A 174 -8.31 -7.85 -9.16
C LEU A 174 -8.62 -7.47 -10.61
N LYS A 175 -9.90 -7.53 -11.02
CA LYS A 175 -10.32 -7.13 -12.37
C LYS A 175 -10.08 -5.64 -12.62
N GLU A 176 -10.40 -4.79 -11.64
CA GLU A 176 -10.11 -3.35 -11.72
C GLU A 176 -8.60 -3.09 -11.82
N ALA A 177 -7.79 -3.73 -10.96
CA ALA A 177 -6.34 -3.58 -10.97
C ALA A 177 -5.75 -3.97 -12.33
N LYS A 178 -6.15 -5.13 -12.89
CA LYS A 178 -5.73 -5.57 -14.23
C LYS A 178 -6.15 -4.57 -15.32
N GLY A 179 -7.37 -4.02 -15.22
CA GLY A 179 -7.85 -2.97 -16.13
C GLY A 179 -7.00 -1.69 -16.06
N ARG A 180 -6.73 -1.20 -14.84
CA ARG A 180 -5.91 0.01 -14.59
C ARG A 180 -4.50 -0.13 -15.11
N LEU A 181 -3.89 -1.30 -14.92
CA LEU A 181 -2.49 -1.57 -15.22
C LEU A 181 -2.27 -2.18 -16.60
N ARG A 182 -3.31 -2.34 -17.42
CA ARG A 182 -3.25 -2.97 -18.75
C ARG A 182 -2.12 -2.44 -19.64
N LYS A 183 -1.85 -1.14 -19.61
CA LYS A 183 -0.78 -0.53 -20.41
C LYS A 183 0.62 -0.87 -19.91
N TYR A 184 0.77 -1.36 -18.68
CA TYR A 184 2.04 -1.75 -18.08
C TYR A 184 2.30 -3.26 -18.12
N LYS A 185 1.47 -4.04 -18.80
CA LYS A 185 1.53 -5.51 -18.87
C LYS A 185 2.89 -6.11 -19.24
N ARG A 186 3.79 -5.31 -19.84
CA ARG A 186 5.13 -5.77 -20.23
C ARG A 186 6.15 -5.69 -19.09
N ILE A 187 5.81 -4.99 -18.03
CA ILE A 187 6.69 -4.74 -16.87
C ILE A 187 6.04 -5.13 -15.55
N THR A 188 4.81 -5.67 -15.56
CA THR A 188 4.10 -6.07 -14.35
C THR A 188 3.87 -7.57 -14.32
N ASP A 189 4.22 -8.20 -13.20
CA ASP A 189 3.90 -9.58 -12.86
C ASP A 189 2.94 -9.65 -11.68
N TRP A 190 2.03 -10.62 -11.73
CA TRP A 190 0.92 -10.75 -10.79
C TRP A 190 1.09 -12.00 -9.92
N TYR A 191 1.10 -11.81 -8.62
CA TYR A 191 1.23 -12.86 -7.62
C TYR A 191 -0.04 -12.87 -6.76
N VAL A 192 -1.03 -13.70 -7.17
CA VAL A 192 -2.31 -13.86 -6.45
C VAL A 192 -2.10 -14.92 -5.39
N MET A 193 -1.49 -14.51 -4.28
CA MET A 193 -1.12 -15.40 -3.16
C MET A 193 -0.75 -14.58 -1.93
N ARG A 194 -0.57 -15.23 -0.77
CA ARG A 194 -0.02 -14.59 0.44
C ARG A 194 1.33 -13.94 0.15
N SER A 195 1.59 -12.82 0.81
CA SER A 195 2.85 -12.06 0.69
C SER A 195 4.08 -12.94 0.97
N THR A 196 4.00 -13.77 2.01
CA THR A 196 5.08 -14.69 2.41
C THR A 196 5.38 -15.76 1.37
N ASP A 197 4.36 -16.27 0.67
CA ASP A 197 4.55 -17.26 -0.42
C ASP A 197 5.09 -16.59 -1.69
N ALA A 198 4.65 -15.37 -1.97
CA ALA A 198 5.19 -14.58 -3.05
C ALA A 198 6.68 -14.25 -2.82
N ALA A 199 7.07 -13.91 -1.59
CA ALA A 199 8.45 -13.63 -1.24
C ALA A 199 9.41 -14.78 -1.58
N LYS A 200 8.96 -16.04 -1.42
CA LYS A 200 9.73 -17.25 -1.77
C LYS A 200 10.01 -17.39 -3.27
N LYS A 201 9.27 -16.66 -4.13
CA LYS A 201 9.47 -16.65 -5.58
C LYS A 201 10.55 -15.69 -6.03
N PHE A 202 10.98 -14.77 -5.16
CA PHE A 202 11.93 -13.73 -5.50
C PHE A 202 13.35 -14.09 -5.02
N GLN A 203 14.33 -13.75 -5.82
CA GLN A 203 15.74 -13.85 -5.45
C GLN A 203 16.11 -12.77 -4.44
N ASP A 204 17.08 -13.06 -3.58
CA ASP A 204 17.63 -12.05 -2.67
C ASP A 204 18.32 -10.93 -3.45
N ASN A 205 18.27 -9.73 -2.89
CA ASN A 205 18.83 -8.51 -3.48
C ASN A 205 18.29 -8.16 -4.88
N TYR A 206 17.08 -8.60 -5.21
CA TYR A 206 16.49 -8.40 -6.53
C TYR A 206 15.86 -7.00 -6.68
N PHE A 207 15.10 -6.55 -5.69
CA PHE A 207 14.34 -5.30 -5.78
C PHE A 207 15.16 -4.07 -5.38
N ASP A 208 14.97 -2.98 -6.11
CA ASP A 208 15.40 -1.63 -5.73
C ASP A 208 14.44 -1.00 -4.72
N TYR A 209 13.15 -1.34 -4.82
CA TYR A 209 12.05 -0.73 -4.08
C TYR A 209 11.02 -1.79 -3.68
N ILE A 210 10.59 -1.74 -2.42
CA ILE A 210 9.53 -2.58 -1.86
C ILE A 210 8.53 -1.67 -1.18
N TYR A 211 7.24 -1.89 -1.42
CA TYR A 211 6.15 -1.15 -0.78
C TYR A 211 5.21 -2.11 -0.07
N VAL A 212 5.02 -1.93 1.24
CA VAL A 212 4.20 -2.77 2.11
C VAL A 212 2.93 -2.00 2.47
N ASP A 213 1.78 -2.49 2.04
CA ASP A 213 0.45 -1.88 2.26
C ASP A 213 -0.63 -2.99 2.28
N ALA A 214 -0.36 -4.08 3.03
CA ALA A 214 -1.25 -5.24 3.13
C ALA A 214 -2.00 -5.24 4.46
N ARG A 215 -1.70 -6.16 5.38
CA ARG A 215 -2.31 -6.16 6.71
C ARG A 215 -1.66 -5.12 7.62
N HIS A 216 -2.43 -4.58 8.56
CA HIS A 216 -2.01 -3.44 9.38
C HIS A 216 -1.68 -3.82 10.84
N ASP A 217 -1.84 -5.10 11.21
CA ASP A 217 -1.44 -5.57 12.52
C ASP A 217 0.09 -5.70 12.64
N TYR A 218 0.59 -5.59 13.88
CA TYR A 218 2.03 -5.63 14.17
C TYR A 218 2.71 -6.89 13.65
N CYS A 219 2.06 -8.06 13.81
CA CYS A 219 2.66 -9.35 13.44
C CYS A 219 2.81 -9.47 11.93
N ALA A 220 1.78 -9.10 11.18
CA ALA A 220 1.77 -9.16 9.73
C ALA A 220 2.81 -8.23 9.09
N VAL A 221 2.90 -6.99 9.59
CA VAL A 221 3.91 -6.04 9.09
C VAL A 221 5.33 -6.51 9.43
N THR A 222 5.53 -7.07 10.65
CA THR A 222 6.81 -7.66 11.04
C THR A 222 7.19 -8.82 10.13
N GLU A 223 6.23 -9.68 9.80
CA GLU A 223 6.41 -10.80 8.89
C GLU A 223 6.75 -10.33 7.47
N ASP A 224 6.00 -9.41 6.91
CA ASP A 224 6.27 -8.85 5.58
C ASP A 224 7.66 -8.21 5.49
N ILE A 225 8.05 -7.42 6.50
CA ILE A 225 9.39 -6.84 6.56
C ILE A 225 10.44 -7.96 6.60
N ALA A 226 10.27 -8.99 7.42
CA ALA A 226 11.24 -10.08 7.57
C ALA A 226 11.43 -10.87 6.26
N TYR A 227 10.34 -11.18 5.55
CA TYR A 227 10.41 -11.93 4.30
C TYR A 227 10.94 -11.11 3.12
N TYR A 228 10.65 -9.81 3.08
CA TYR A 228 11.01 -8.97 1.93
C TYR A 228 12.32 -8.19 2.11
N TRP A 229 12.81 -7.99 3.34
CA TRP A 229 14.11 -7.34 3.56
C TRP A 229 15.28 -8.04 2.87
N PRO A 230 15.37 -9.38 2.86
CA PRO A 230 16.40 -10.07 2.06
C PRO A 230 16.27 -9.80 0.56
N LYS A 231 15.04 -9.60 0.05
CA LYS A 231 14.76 -9.38 -1.38
C LYS A 231 15.14 -7.97 -1.85
N LEU A 232 15.27 -7.04 -0.91
CA LEU A 232 15.74 -5.69 -1.17
C LEU A 232 17.26 -5.69 -1.32
N ARG A 233 17.77 -5.10 -2.40
CA ARG A 233 19.23 -5.00 -2.58
C ARG A 233 19.87 -3.98 -1.62
N PRO A 234 21.18 -4.05 -1.35
CA PRO A 234 21.91 -2.96 -0.68
C PRO A 234 21.68 -1.61 -1.38
N GLY A 235 21.44 -0.56 -0.61
CA GLY A 235 21.07 0.76 -1.11
C GLY A 235 19.64 0.87 -1.66
N GLY A 236 18.84 -0.19 -1.62
CA GLY A 236 17.43 -0.16 -1.97
C GLY A 236 16.58 0.51 -0.87
N VAL A 237 15.31 0.77 -1.16
CA VAL A 237 14.35 1.39 -0.25
C VAL A 237 13.17 0.48 -0.01
N MET A 238 12.92 0.14 1.25
CA MET A 238 11.65 -0.40 1.71
C MET A 238 10.79 0.74 2.23
N ALA A 239 9.55 0.77 1.80
CA ALA A 239 8.55 1.72 2.23
C ALA A 239 7.24 0.98 2.54
N GLY A 240 6.33 1.63 3.23
CA GLY A 240 4.99 1.12 3.44
C GLY A 240 4.07 2.21 3.95
N HIS A 241 2.78 1.92 4.00
CA HIS A 241 1.77 2.88 4.41
C HIS A 241 1.42 2.77 5.90
N ASP A 242 0.51 3.62 6.34
CA ASP A 242 -0.18 3.53 7.62
C ASP A 242 0.74 3.51 8.85
N PHE A 243 1.77 4.37 8.86
CA PHE A 243 2.69 4.49 9.99
C PHE A 243 1.98 5.09 11.22
N VAL A 244 1.01 4.34 11.74
CA VAL A 244 0.19 4.71 12.91
C VAL A 244 0.06 3.54 13.87
N THR A 245 -0.36 3.84 15.10
CA THR A 245 -0.76 2.84 16.10
C THR A 245 -2.21 2.43 15.89
N ALA A 246 -2.64 1.31 16.48
CA ALA A 246 -4.03 0.86 16.47
C ALA A 246 -4.98 1.94 17.04
N LYS A 247 -4.55 2.65 18.11
CA LYS A 247 -5.35 3.74 18.67
C LYS A 247 -5.56 4.88 17.68
N GLU A 248 -4.51 5.32 17.00
CA GLU A 248 -4.62 6.39 15.99
C GLU A 248 -5.50 5.98 14.81
N ALA A 249 -5.42 4.70 14.39
CA ALA A 249 -6.31 4.17 13.36
C ALA A 249 -7.78 4.18 13.81
N MET A 250 -8.07 3.68 15.01
CA MET A 250 -9.43 3.71 15.57
C MET A 250 -9.96 5.13 15.75
N ASP A 251 -9.16 6.04 16.24
CA ASP A 251 -9.56 7.44 16.45
C ASP A 251 -9.92 8.13 15.11
N ALA A 252 -9.22 7.79 14.03
CA ALA A 252 -9.41 8.40 12.72
C ALA A 252 -10.48 7.71 11.86
N LEU A 253 -10.59 6.39 11.93
CA LEU A 253 -11.41 5.57 11.02
C LEU A 253 -12.61 4.90 11.72
N GLY A 254 -12.63 4.91 13.04
CA GLY A 254 -13.67 4.29 13.85
C GLY A 254 -13.22 2.99 14.53
N PRO A 255 -13.97 2.53 15.57
CA PRO A 255 -13.59 1.43 16.43
C PRO A 255 -13.49 0.07 15.73
N GLN A 256 -14.09 -0.08 14.56
CA GLN A 256 -13.98 -1.29 13.74
C GLN A 256 -12.58 -1.46 13.11
N GLN A 257 -11.75 -0.43 13.14
CA GLN A 257 -10.37 -0.45 12.61
C GLN A 257 -9.36 -0.69 13.75
N ASP A 258 -9.62 -1.73 14.55
CA ASP A 258 -8.72 -2.17 15.62
C ASP A 258 -7.59 -3.04 15.05
N TRP A 259 -6.49 -2.39 14.67
CA TRP A 259 -5.28 -3.06 14.17
C TRP A 259 -4.37 -3.62 15.27
N SER A 260 -4.85 -3.70 16.51
CA SER A 260 -4.03 -4.23 17.62
C SER A 260 -3.91 -5.75 17.61
N LYS A 261 -4.82 -6.46 16.95
CA LYS A 261 -4.96 -7.91 17.03
C LYS A 261 -4.30 -8.62 15.86
N CYS A 262 -3.29 -9.44 16.15
CA CYS A 262 -2.67 -10.35 15.19
C CYS A 262 -3.58 -11.56 14.87
N GLU A 263 -3.31 -12.26 13.78
CA GLU A 263 -4.04 -13.46 13.35
C GLU A 263 -4.01 -14.59 14.40
N ASP A 264 -2.88 -14.74 15.10
CA ASP A 264 -2.71 -15.73 16.17
C ASP A 264 -3.38 -15.33 17.50
N GLY A 265 -4.03 -14.18 17.56
CA GLY A 265 -4.67 -13.61 18.74
C GLY A 265 -3.76 -12.77 19.63
N THR A 266 -2.49 -12.65 19.33
CA THR A 266 -1.55 -11.72 20.01
C THR A 266 -2.05 -10.29 19.89
N ILE A 267 -1.95 -9.52 20.98
CA ILE A 267 -2.35 -8.11 21.00
C ILE A 267 -1.11 -7.23 21.04
N ASN A 268 -0.98 -6.35 20.04
CA ASN A 268 0.04 -5.32 20.01
C ASN A 268 -0.55 -4.00 19.49
N ALA A 269 -0.84 -3.08 20.41
CA ALA A 269 -1.46 -1.79 20.07
C ALA A 269 -0.56 -0.85 19.25
N ARG A 270 0.73 -1.19 19.10
CA ARG A 270 1.66 -0.37 18.29
C ARG A 270 1.46 -0.57 16.79
N ALA A 271 0.80 -1.67 16.38
CA ALA A 271 0.41 -1.94 14.98
C ALA A 271 1.55 -1.71 13.98
N VAL A 272 1.29 -1.11 12.82
CA VAL A 272 2.28 -0.82 11.77
C VAL A 272 3.47 -0.02 12.32
N ARG A 273 3.20 1.05 13.08
CA ARG A 273 4.27 1.90 13.63
C ARG A 273 5.24 1.08 14.47
N GLY A 274 4.73 0.25 15.39
CA GLY A 274 5.56 -0.55 16.27
C GLY A 274 6.44 -1.55 15.52
N ALA A 275 5.89 -2.23 14.53
CA ALA A 275 6.65 -3.20 13.72
C ALA A 275 7.84 -2.54 13.00
N VAL A 276 7.60 -1.37 12.41
CA VAL A 276 8.62 -0.61 11.67
C VAL A 276 9.68 -0.02 12.60
N GLU A 277 9.27 0.55 13.75
CA GLU A 277 10.19 1.12 14.76
C GLU A 277 11.10 0.05 15.36
N ASP A 278 10.54 -1.11 15.72
CA ASP A 278 11.31 -2.21 16.31
C ASP A 278 12.31 -2.78 15.31
N PHE A 279 11.89 -2.95 14.06
CA PHE A 279 12.79 -3.36 12.98
C PHE A 279 13.92 -2.35 12.77
N ALA A 280 13.59 -1.07 12.66
CA ALA A 280 14.57 -0.01 12.45
C ALA A 280 15.55 0.10 13.62
N THR A 281 15.05 0.02 14.85
CA THR A 281 15.89 0.05 16.07
C THR A 281 16.84 -1.13 16.11
N LYS A 282 16.34 -2.35 15.88
CA LYS A 282 17.15 -3.58 15.87
C LYS A 282 18.31 -3.51 14.87
N HIS A 283 18.10 -2.86 13.74
CA HIS A 283 19.08 -2.77 12.66
C HIS A 283 19.79 -1.42 12.57
N SER A 284 19.63 -0.52 13.57
CA SER A 284 20.21 0.83 13.60
C SER A 284 19.90 1.66 12.36
N LEU A 285 18.67 1.54 11.85
CA LEU A 285 18.20 2.20 10.62
C LEU A 285 17.42 3.48 10.96
N ARG A 286 17.44 4.43 10.02
CA ARG A 286 16.65 5.66 10.11
C ARG A 286 15.33 5.49 9.35
N ILE A 287 14.24 5.95 9.95
CA ILE A 287 12.92 6.01 9.34
C ILE A 287 12.70 7.44 8.85
N LYS A 288 12.28 7.60 7.59
CA LYS A 288 11.62 8.82 7.07
C LYS A 288 10.14 8.57 6.96
N VAL A 289 9.32 9.61 7.15
CA VAL A 289 7.88 9.54 7.01
C VAL A 289 7.37 10.70 6.16
N THR A 290 6.27 10.49 5.44
CA THR A 290 5.56 11.54 4.71
C THR A 290 4.67 12.35 5.66
N LYS A 291 4.10 13.47 5.14
CA LYS A 291 3.27 14.39 5.94
C LYS A 291 1.75 14.11 5.85
N GLU A 292 1.35 13.06 5.14
CA GLU A 292 -0.06 12.66 5.04
C GLU A 292 -0.60 12.11 6.37
N PRO A 293 -1.91 12.11 6.61
CA PRO A 293 -2.51 11.70 7.90
C PRO A 293 -2.22 10.26 8.30
N PHE A 294 -2.14 9.36 7.31
CA PHE A 294 -1.63 8.00 7.46
C PHE A 294 -0.26 7.94 6.76
N PRO A 295 0.82 8.27 7.47
CA PRO A 295 2.10 8.48 6.82
C PRO A 295 2.64 7.24 6.13
N THR A 296 3.34 7.46 5.03
CA THR A 296 4.19 6.45 4.41
C THR A 296 5.56 6.49 5.09
N TRP A 297 6.00 5.35 5.59
CA TRP A 297 7.35 5.17 6.13
C TRP A 297 8.31 4.71 5.06
N LEU A 298 9.58 5.08 5.20
CA LEU A 298 10.65 4.71 4.28
C LEU A 298 11.93 4.39 5.07
N ILE A 299 12.57 3.27 4.73
CA ILE A 299 13.84 2.82 5.28
C ILE A 299 14.76 2.43 4.12
N GLN A 300 16.01 2.91 4.15
CA GLN A 300 17.02 2.49 3.19
C GLN A 300 17.83 1.32 3.74
N LYS A 301 18.02 0.27 2.93
CA LYS A 301 18.95 -0.81 3.24
C LYS A 301 20.38 -0.29 3.09
N PRO A 302 21.23 -0.43 4.11
CA PRO A 302 22.63 -0.01 4.01
C PRO A 302 23.32 -0.65 2.80
N TYR A 303 24.35 0.02 2.30
CA TYR A 303 25.28 -0.63 1.37
C TYR A 303 26.07 -1.69 2.14
N ALA A 304 26.39 -2.79 1.48
CA ALA A 304 27.41 -3.68 2.00
C ALA A 304 28.72 -2.88 2.02
N ASP A 305 29.41 -2.90 3.16
CA ASP A 305 30.76 -2.34 3.27
C ASP A 305 31.63 -3.02 2.18
N ILE A 306 32.27 -2.20 1.37
CA ILE A 306 33.25 -2.68 0.40
C ILE A 306 34.54 -2.88 1.22
N GLU A 307 34.75 -4.11 1.70
CA GLU A 307 36.06 -4.49 2.24
C GLU A 307 37.12 -4.53 1.12
#